data_40d8ad9fca89370f7006fee0a2cf604f
#
_entry.id   40d8ad9fca89370f7006fee0a2cf604f
#
_cell.length_a   1.000
_cell.length_b   1.000
_cell.length_c   1.000
_cell.angle_alpha   90.00
_cell.angle_beta   90.00
_cell.angle_gamma   90.00
#
_symmetry.space_group_name_H-M   'P 1'
#
loop_
_entity.id
_entity.type
_entity.pdbx_description
1 polymer ?
#
loop_
_entity_poly.entity_id
_entity_poly.type
_entity_poly.pdbx_seq_one_letter_code
_entity_poly.pdbx_strand_id
1 'polypeptide(L)'
;MIFSGVEHMGQVPFHTVLIHGLVRDAQGRKMSKSLGNGIDPLLVIDQYGADALRFTLATGNAPGNDMRFSDEKGKASRNFANKLWNAARFVLMYLGNDYSYPGLPKDLAIEDKWILSKVNTLAKEVTDNLERFELGIAVAKLYDFIWDVFCDWYIEIAKIRLQSGEGADTAKAVLVYVLTDILKLLHPFMPFITEEIYQAIPHDTESIMISKWPEYDPTLSFADEEAQMEKIMDAIRAIRNRRAEMNIPPSKKSKVYVETAFSDVFAVGSEFMKRLAYASDVEIADAFGDLGNTVTIVTNDAKIYIPLGDLVDFEAEAKRLQKELAAAEEKLAFINKKLDNPGFVNKAPEKVVQQNRDEAAKLTEKIANLRSSLENLGK
;
A
#
# COMPACT_ATOMS: atom_id res chain seq x y z
N MET A 1 -21.67 -36.89 16.35
CA MET A 1 -21.07 -37.13 15.02
C MET A 1 -20.19 -38.41 15.05
N ILE A 2 -19.10 -38.49 15.84
CA ILE A 2 -18.20 -39.66 15.87
C ILE A 2 -18.99 -40.94 16.19
N PHE A 3 -19.74 -40.97 17.30
CA PHE A 3 -20.57 -42.11 17.68
C PHE A 3 -21.51 -42.56 16.56
N SER A 4 -22.25 -41.61 15.97
CA SER A 4 -23.18 -41.93 14.89
C SER A 4 -22.47 -42.42 13.62
N GLY A 5 -21.30 -41.85 13.27
CA GLY A 5 -20.49 -42.34 12.17
C GLY A 5 -20.01 -43.78 12.36
N VAL A 6 -19.46 -44.08 13.53
CA VAL A 6 -18.97 -45.43 13.84
C VAL A 6 -20.13 -46.45 13.87
N GLU A 7 -21.26 -46.09 14.52
CA GLU A 7 -22.42 -46.99 14.67
C GLU A 7 -23.12 -47.26 13.33
N HIS A 8 -23.31 -46.26 12.50
CA HIS A 8 -24.10 -46.39 11.27
C HIS A 8 -23.28 -46.64 10.01
N MET A 9 -22.02 -46.10 9.95
CA MET A 9 -21.14 -46.18 8.78
C MET A 9 -19.93 -47.07 8.99
N GLY A 10 -19.68 -47.56 10.22
CA GLY A 10 -18.52 -48.42 10.56
C GLY A 10 -17.18 -47.70 10.58
N GLN A 11 -17.15 -46.39 10.44
CA GLN A 11 -15.91 -45.62 10.38
C GLN A 11 -16.06 -44.22 10.99
N VAL A 12 -14.94 -43.62 11.39
CA VAL A 12 -14.90 -42.25 11.85
C VAL A 12 -15.21 -41.29 10.68
N PRO A 13 -16.13 -40.31 10.83
CA PRO A 13 -16.59 -39.45 9.73
C PRO A 13 -15.60 -38.37 9.31
N PHE A 14 -14.53 -38.15 10.08
CA PHE A 14 -13.49 -37.14 9.79
C PHE A 14 -12.17 -37.51 10.48
N HIS A 15 -11.06 -37.08 9.90
CA HIS A 15 -9.71 -37.32 10.44
C HIS A 15 -9.15 -36.08 11.17
N THR A 16 -9.61 -34.89 10.82
CA THR A 16 -9.11 -33.63 11.36
C THR A 16 -10.22 -32.83 12.00
N VAL A 17 -9.97 -32.28 13.17
CA VAL A 17 -10.85 -31.33 13.87
C VAL A 17 -10.11 -29.99 14.05
N LEU A 18 -10.57 -28.96 13.35
CA LEU A 18 -10.05 -27.61 13.51
C LEU A 18 -10.93 -26.84 14.50
N ILE A 19 -10.34 -26.41 15.62
CA ILE A 19 -11.01 -25.59 16.61
C ILE A 19 -10.64 -24.14 16.37
N HIS A 20 -11.56 -23.37 15.80
CA HIS A 20 -11.38 -21.94 15.55
C HIS A 20 -11.80 -21.08 16.74
N GLY A 21 -11.30 -19.84 16.82
CA GLY A 21 -11.72 -18.84 17.82
C GLY A 21 -13.15 -18.34 17.62
N LEU A 22 -13.70 -17.71 18.65
CA LEU A 22 -15.01 -17.05 18.58
C LEU A 22 -14.88 -15.65 18.01
N VAL A 23 -15.93 -15.22 17.30
CA VAL A 23 -16.09 -13.81 16.92
C VAL A 23 -16.73 -13.06 18.10
N ARG A 24 -16.04 -12.02 18.58
CA ARG A 24 -16.48 -11.15 19.67
C ARG A 24 -16.84 -9.77 19.16
N ASP A 25 -17.59 -9.02 19.95
CA ASP A 25 -17.88 -7.61 19.62
C ASP A 25 -16.63 -6.72 19.68
N ALA A 26 -16.75 -5.46 19.31
CA ALA A 26 -15.61 -4.51 19.29
C ALA A 26 -14.96 -4.32 20.66
N GLN A 27 -15.69 -4.53 21.76
CA GLN A 27 -15.19 -4.47 23.13
C GLN A 27 -14.57 -5.80 23.60
N GLY A 28 -14.61 -6.85 22.76
CA GLY A 28 -14.08 -8.18 23.07
C GLY A 28 -15.03 -9.04 23.91
N ARG A 29 -16.30 -8.67 24.07
CA ARG A 29 -17.31 -9.45 24.79
C ARG A 29 -17.87 -10.55 23.88
N LYS A 30 -18.24 -11.68 24.47
CA LYS A 30 -18.95 -12.74 23.76
C LYS A 30 -20.31 -12.20 23.28
N MET A 31 -20.62 -12.39 22.02
CA MET A 31 -21.94 -12.02 21.47
C MET A 31 -23.02 -12.95 22.02
N SER A 32 -24.12 -12.37 22.49
CA SER A 32 -25.29 -13.12 22.96
C SER A 32 -26.58 -12.34 22.75
N LYS A 33 -27.69 -13.09 22.64
CA LYS A 33 -29.03 -12.47 22.53
C LYS A 33 -29.38 -11.65 23.78
N SER A 34 -28.97 -12.10 24.96
CA SER A 34 -29.25 -11.41 26.23
C SER A 34 -28.51 -10.09 26.39
N LEU A 35 -27.34 -9.92 25.77
CA LEU A 35 -26.57 -8.66 25.78
C LEU A 35 -26.96 -7.73 24.63
N GLY A 36 -27.75 -8.21 23.66
CA GLY A 36 -28.12 -7.40 22.49
C GLY A 36 -26.94 -6.93 21.62
N ASN A 37 -25.77 -7.58 21.77
CA ASN A 37 -24.53 -7.23 21.07
C ASN A 37 -24.23 -8.16 19.89
N GLY A 38 -25.22 -8.96 19.46
CA GLY A 38 -25.10 -9.79 18.27
C GLY A 38 -25.05 -8.93 17.00
N ILE A 39 -24.13 -9.23 16.11
CA ILE A 39 -24.01 -8.58 14.80
C ILE A 39 -24.70 -9.48 13.78
N ASP A 40 -25.69 -8.91 13.06
CA ASP A 40 -26.33 -9.63 11.98
C ASP A 40 -25.42 -9.61 10.75
N PRO A 41 -24.96 -10.79 10.27
CA PRO A 41 -24.09 -10.85 9.09
C PRO A 41 -24.75 -10.32 7.83
N LEU A 42 -26.08 -10.37 7.68
CA LEU A 42 -26.77 -9.84 6.51
C LEU A 42 -26.66 -8.32 6.44
N LEU A 43 -26.78 -7.62 7.58
CA LEU A 43 -26.56 -6.16 7.62
C LEU A 43 -25.11 -5.78 7.26
N VAL A 44 -24.14 -6.60 7.67
CA VAL A 44 -22.72 -6.40 7.30
C VAL A 44 -22.52 -6.62 5.79
N ILE A 45 -23.19 -7.63 5.21
CA ILE A 45 -23.15 -7.92 3.77
C ILE A 45 -23.77 -6.76 2.99
N ASP A 46 -24.91 -6.24 3.42
CA ASP A 46 -25.58 -5.11 2.77
C ASP A 46 -24.69 -3.84 2.79
N GLN A 47 -23.92 -3.66 3.86
CA GLN A 47 -23.09 -2.47 4.04
C GLN A 47 -21.72 -2.56 3.35
N TYR A 48 -21.06 -3.73 3.38
CA TYR A 48 -19.66 -3.90 2.95
C TYR A 48 -19.49 -4.91 1.82
N GLY A 49 -20.47 -5.76 1.57
CA GLY A 49 -20.40 -6.88 0.63
C GLY A 49 -19.99 -8.21 1.29
N ALA A 50 -20.42 -9.31 0.66
CA ALA A 50 -20.18 -10.66 1.17
C ALA A 50 -18.67 -11.00 1.23
N ASP A 51 -17.91 -10.65 0.20
CA ASP A 51 -16.46 -10.86 0.16
C ASP A 51 -15.73 -10.12 1.28
N ALA A 52 -16.13 -8.89 1.58
CA ALA A 52 -15.54 -8.11 2.65
C ALA A 52 -15.78 -8.76 4.03
N LEU A 53 -16.98 -9.27 4.28
CA LEU A 53 -17.28 -10.02 5.50
C LEU A 53 -16.42 -11.30 5.59
N ARG A 54 -16.40 -12.11 4.54
CA ARG A 54 -15.62 -13.35 4.48
C ARG A 54 -14.15 -13.10 4.72
N PHE A 55 -13.57 -12.12 4.04
CA PHE A 55 -12.18 -11.74 4.18
C PHE A 55 -11.86 -11.22 5.60
N THR A 56 -12.74 -10.39 6.17
CA THR A 56 -12.62 -9.91 7.56
C THR A 56 -12.58 -11.07 8.55
N LEU A 57 -13.45 -12.08 8.38
CA LEU A 57 -13.50 -13.24 9.27
C LEU A 57 -12.29 -14.16 9.15
N ALA A 58 -11.67 -14.23 7.97
CA ALA A 58 -10.45 -15.00 7.73
C ALA A 58 -9.18 -14.26 8.21
N THR A 59 -9.18 -12.91 8.15
CA THR A 59 -8.02 -12.08 8.51
C THR A 59 -7.77 -12.11 10.02
N GLY A 60 -6.53 -12.43 10.41
CA GLY A 60 -6.11 -12.45 11.82
C GLY A 60 -6.74 -13.62 12.62
N ASN A 61 -7.31 -14.59 11.94
CA ASN A 61 -7.83 -15.79 12.57
C ASN A 61 -6.66 -16.77 12.81
N ALA A 62 -6.37 -17.03 14.08
CA ALA A 62 -5.42 -18.06 14.47
C ALA A 62 -6.16 -19.12 15.32
N PRO A 63 -5.87 -20.43 15.16
CA PRO A 63 -6.48 -21.48 15.96
C PRO A 63 -6.40 -21.17 17.45
N GLY A 64 -7.52 -21.28 18.16
CA GLY A 64 -7.59 -21.04 19.60
C GLY A 64 -7.67 -19.58 20.04
N ASN A 65 -7.54 -18.62 19.14
CA ASN A 65 -7.64 -17.18 19.46
C ASN A 65 -8.97 -16.59 18.99
N ASP A 66 -9.64 -15.88 19.89
CA ASP A 66 -10.85 -15.15 19.54
C ASP A 66 -10.53 -13.88 18.74
N MET A 67 -11.37 -13.57 17.76
CA MET A 67 -11.25 -12.32 17.00
C MET A 67 -12.29 -11.29 17.43
N ARG A 68 -11.93 -10.03 17.38
CA ARG A 68 -12.86 -8.90 17.55
C ARG A 68 -13.31 -8.40 16.18
N PHE A 69 -14.61 -8.37 15.99
CA PHE A 69 -15.22 -7.76 14.81
C PHE A 69 -15.45 -6.27 15.07
N SER A 70 -15.10 -5.42 14.11
CA SER A 70 -15.41 -3.99 14.14
C SER A 70 -15.75 -3.48 12.72
N ASP A 71 -16.47 -2.37 12.65
CA ASP A 71 -16.80 -1.71 11.38
C ASP A 71 -15.57 -1.28 10.60
N GLU A 72 -14.49 -0.88 11.30
CA GLU A 72 -13.23 -0.48 10.66
C GLU A 72 -12.61 -1.65 9.88
N LYS A 73 -12.68 -2.87 10.41
CA LYS A 73 -12.20 -4.07 9.72
C LYS A 73 -13.02 -4.38 8.47
N GLY A 74 -14.36 -4.26 8.57
CA GLY A 74 -15.26 -4.41 7.42
C GLY A 74 -14.96 -3.39 6.32
N LYS A 75 -14.75 -2.12 6.69
CA LYS A 75 -14.34 -1.06 5.76
C LYS A 75 -12.99 -1.34 5.12
N ALA A 76 -12.00 -1.79 5.89
CA ALA A 76 -10.67 -2.12 5.38
C ALA A 76 -10.75 -3.25 4.33
N SER A 77 -11.50 -4.31 4.61
CA SER A 77 -11.71 -5.43 3.68
C SER A 77 -12.44 -5.00 2.41
N ARG A 78 -13.44 -4.11 2.50
CA ARG A 78 -14.08 -3.51 1.32
C ARG A 78 -13.11 -2.65 0.51
N ASN A 79 -12.27 -1.86 1.17
CA ASN A 79 -11.26 -1.05 0.48
C ASN A 79 -10.23 -1.92 -0.24
N PHE A 80 -9.87 -3.08 0.34
CA PHE A 80 -9.03 -4.06 -0.31
C PHE A 80 -9.69 -4.63 -1.59
N ALA A 81 -10.96 -5.03 -1.50
CA ALA A 81 -11.72 -5.45 -2.67
C ALA A 81 -11.76 -4.37 -3.77
N ASN A 82 -12.01 -3.12 -3.39
CA ASN A 82 -12.00 -1.98 -4.32
C ASN A 82 -10.62 -1.76 -4.96
N LYS A 83 -9.53 -1.95 -4.22
CA LYS A 83 -8.16 -1.82 -4.76
C LYS A 83 -7.89 -2.90 -5.80
N LEU A 84 -8.26 -4.16 -5.50
CA LEU A 84 -8.15 -5.27 -6.46
C LEU A 84 -8.99 -5.02 -7.72
N TRP A 85 -10.23 -4.58 -7.55
CA TRP A 85 -11.12 -4.22 -8.66
C TRP A 85 -10.51 -3.14 -9.57
N ASN A 86 -9.97 -2.08 -8.98
CA ASN A 86 -9.35 -1.01 -9.75
C ASN A 86 -8.06 -1.47 -10.45
N ALA A 87 -7.28 -2.36 -9.83
CA ALA A 87 -6.12 -2.98 -10.46
C ALA A 87 -6.53 -3.84 -11.66
N ALA A 88 -7.56 -4.67 -11.51
CA ALA A 88 -8.10 -5.48 -12.61
C ALA A 88 -8.65 -4.61 -13.75
N ARG A 89 -9.41 -3.55 -13.44
CA ARG A 89 -9.88 -2.59 -14.46
C ARG A 89 -8.73 -1.95 -15.22
N PHE A 90 -7.65 -1.61 -14.52
CA PHE A 90 -6.46 -1.08 -15.18
C PHE A 90 -5.88 -2.09 -16.16
N VAL A 91 -5.71 -3.36 -15.77
CA VAL A 91 -5.22 -4.42 -16.64
C VAL A 91 -6.12 -4.56 -17.86
N LEU A 92 -7.44 -4.71 -17.67
CA LEU A 92 -8.43 -4.83 -18.74
C LEU A 92 -8.38 -3.66 -19.73
N MET A 93 -8.15 -2.44 -19.26
CA MET A 93 -8.07 -1.25 -20.11
C MET A 93 -6.92 -1.33 -21.13
N TYR A 94 -5.81 -1.98 -20.77
CA TYR A 94 -4.65 -2.17 -21.65
C TYR A 94 -4.73 -3.44 -22.51
N LEU A 95 -5.49 -4.46 -22.10
CA LEU A 95 -5.69 -5.66 -22.88
C LEU A 95 -6.55 -5.39 -24.13
N GLY A 96 -7.61 -4.58 -23.98
CA GLY A 96 -8.62 -4.43 -25.05
C GLY A 96 -9.53 -5.66 -25.19
N ASN A 97 -10.52 -5.55 -26.07
CA ASN A 97 -11.58 -6.57 -26.18
C ASN A 97 -11.13 -7.86 -26.88
N ASP A 98 -10.12 -7.79 -27.74
CA ASP A 98 -9.70 -8.91 -28.61
C ASP A 98 -8.39 -9.57 -28.14
N TYR A 99 -7.94 -9.27 -26.90
CA TYR A 99 -6.70 -9.83 -26.39
C TYR A 99 -6.83 -11.33 -26.10
N SER A 100 -5.94 -12.11 -26.72
CA SER A 100 -5.76 -13.52 -26.42
C SER A 100 -4.45 -13.73 -25.67
N TYR A 101 -4.49 -14.47 -24.57
CA TYR A 101 -3.31 -14.73 -23.76
C TYR A 101 -2.35 -15.69 -24.47
N PRO A 102 -1.13 -15.27 -24.83
CA PRO A 102 -0.20 -16.10 -25.61
C PRO A 102 0.63 -17.08 -24.77
N GLY A 103 0.44 -17.10 -23.45
CA GLY A 103 1.37 -17.71 -22.49
C GLY A 103 2.46 -16.74 -22.04
N LEU A 104 3.30 -17.18 -21.09
CA LEU A 104 4.44 -16.39 -20.65
C LEU A 104 5.51 -16.29 -21.75
N PRO A 105 5.96 -15.06 -22.11
CA PRO A 105 7.05 -14.87 -23.07
C PRO A 105 8.37 -15.42 -22.53
N LYS A 106 9.31 -15.74 -23.45
CA LYS A 106 10.67 -16.15 -23.07
C LYS A 106 11.56 -14.96 -22.70
N ASP A 107 11.38 -13.85 -23.40
CA ASP A 107 12.10 -12.60 -23.15
C ASP A 107 11.40 -11.80 -22.03
N LEU A 108 11.87 -11.98 -20.81
CA LEU A 108 11.36 -11.33 -19.61
C LEU A 108 12.35 -10.26 -19.15
N ALA A 109 11.85 -9.05 -18.90
CA ALA A 109 12.62 -8.00 -18.25
C ALA A 109 12.80 -8.30 -16.74
N ILE A 110 13.67 -7.54 -16.09
CA ILE A 110 13.98 -7.74 -14.66
C ILE A 110 12.73 -7.66 -13.79
N GLU A 111 11.86 -6.68 -14.04
CA GLU A 111 10.60 -6.50 -13.32
C GLU A 111 9.60 -7.63 -13.56
N ASP A 112 9.61 -8.22 -14.76
CA ASP A 112 8.75 -9.38 -15.09
C ASP A 112 9.22 -10.62 -14.31
N LYS A 113 10.51 -10.90 -14.31
CA LYS A 113 11.11 -12.00 -13.55
C LYS A 113 10.89 -11.82 -12.05
N TRP A 114 11.08 -10.60 -11.55
CA TRP A 114 10.83 -10.27 -10.16
C TRP A 114 9.40 -10.59 -9.72
N ILE A 115 8.39 -10.10 -10.46
CA ILE A 115 6.99 -10.32 -10.05
C ILE A 115 6.57 -11.77 -10.22
N LEU A 116 7.05 -12.47 -11.27
CA LEU A 116 6.80 -13.89 -11.47
C LEU A 116 7.40 -14.72 -10.33
N SER A 117 8.61 -14.43 -9.89
CA SER A 117 9.25 -15.09 -8.77
C SER A 117 8.50 -14.83 -7.45
N LYS A 118 8.02 -13.60 -7.25
CA LYS A 118 7.22 -13.24 -6.07
C LYS A 118 5.86 -13.95 -6.02
N VAL A 119 5.12 -14.01 -7.12
CA VAL A 119 3.82 -14.71 -7.15
C VAL A 119 3.99 -16.22 -7.05
N ASN A 120 5.05 -16.77 -7.63
CA ASN A 120 5.41 -18.17 -7.54
C ASN A 120 5.71 -18.59 -6.08
N THR A 121 6.48 -17.76 -5.37
CA THR A 121 6.74 -17.94 -3.93
C THR A 121 5.45 -17.82 -3.12
N LEU A 122 4.60 -16.84 -3.45
CA LEU A 122 3.30 -16.67 -2.81
C LEU A 122 2.42 -17.91 -2.95
N ALA A 123 2.35 -18.51 -4.14
CA ALA A 123 1.57 -19.71 -4.41
C ALA A 123 1.99 -20.86 -3.47
N LYS A 124 3.31 -21.07 -3.34
CA LYS A 124 3.85 -22.05 -2.41
C LYS A 124 3.48 -21.73 -0.96
N GLU A 125 3.74 -20.53 -0.51
CA GLU A 125 3.54 -20.13 0.89
C GLU A 125 2.06 -20.16 1.29
N VAL A 126 1.15 -19.71 0.41
CA VAL A 126 -0.30 -19.77 0.65
C VAL A 126 -0.74 -21.22 0.74
N THR A 127 -0.31 -22.07 -0.17
CA THR A 127 -0.62 -23.52 -0.16
C THR A 127 -0.13 -24.17 1.13
N ASP A 128 1.14 -23.97 1.50
CA ASP A 128 1.74 -24.53 2.73
C ASP A 128 1.00 -24.07 3.99
N ASN A 129 0.51 -22.84 4.05
CA ASN A 129 -0.27 -22.34 5.19
C ASN A 129 -1.69 -22.89 5.22
N LEU A 130 -2.33 -23.04 4.05
CA LEU A 130 -3.66 -23.68 3.97
C LEU A 130 -3.62 -25.13 4.40
N GLU A 131 -2.61 -25.90 3.98
CA GLU A 131 -2.39 -27.29 4.38
C GLU A 131 -2.18 -27.43 5.90
N ARG A 132 -1.61 -26.42 6.55
CA ARG A 132 -1.43 -26.37 8.01
C ARG A 132 -2.61 -25.73 8.75
N PHE A 133 -3.70 -25.38 8.05
CA PHE A 133 -4.86 -24.67 8.62
C PHE A 133 -4.52 -23.27 9.20
N GLU A 134 -3.47 -22.65 8.73
CA GLU A 134 -3.02 -21.30 9.13
C GLU A 134 -3.68 -20.22 8.24
N LEU A 135 -5.02 -20.21 8.20
CA LEU A 135 -5.81 -19.37 7.28
C LEU A 135 -5.50 -17.89 7.39
N GLY A 136 -5.32 -17.39 8.62
CA GLY A 136 -5.01 -15.99 8.87
C GLY A 136 -3.65 -15.58 8.29
N ILE A 137 -2.65 -16.47 8.30
CA ILE A 137 -1.33 -16.22 7.71
C ILE A 137 -1.42 -16.23 6.18
N ALA A 138 -2.14 -17.20 5.60
CA ALA A 138 -2.37 -17.24 4.16
C ALA A 138 -3.03 -15.95 3.65
N VAL A 139 -4.08 -15.49 4.34
CA VAL A 139 -4.78 -14.24 3.99
C VAL A 139 -3.87 -13.02 4.12
N ALA A 140 -3.04 -12.93 5.16
CA ALA A 140 -2.10 -11.82 5.34
C ALA A 140 -1.08 -11.76 4.19
N LYS A 141 -0.50 -12.90 3.80
CA LYS A 141 0.44 -12.96 2.66
C LYS A 141 -0.22 -12.54 1.35
N LEU A 142 -1.47 -12.96 1.10
CA LEU A 142 -2.25 -12.52 -0.06
C LEU A 142 -2.50 -11.01 -0.03
N TYR A 143 -2.89 -10.48 1.12
CA TYR A 143 -3.13 -9.06 1.29
C TYR A 143 -1.86 -8.24 0.98
N ASP A 144 -0.74 -8.58 1.61
CA ASP A 144 0.53 -7.87 1.46
C ASP A 144 1.02 -7.93 0.01
N PHE A 145 0.96 -9.10 -0.63
CA PHE A 145 1.35 -9.25 -2.03
C PHE A 145 0.47 -8.41 -2.96
N ILE A 146 -0.84 -8.51 -2.82
CA ILE A 146 -1.78 -7.80 -3.72
C ILE A 146 -1.67 -6.29 -3.51
N TRP A 147 -1.63 -5.84 -2.25
CA TRP A 147 -1.64 -4.42 -1.93
C TRP A 147 -0.29 -3.77 -2.23
N ASP A 148 0.78 -4.29 -1.63
CA ASP A 148 2.09 -3.64 -1.67
C ASP A 148 2.91 -4.03 -2.91
N VAL A 149 2.94 -5.33 -3.29
CA VAL A 149 3.81 -5.79 -4.37
C VAL A 149 3.16 -5.59 -5.73
N PHE A 150 1.95 -6.12 -5.93
CA PHE A 150 1.28 -6.05 -7.23
C PHE A 150 0.76 -4.65 -7.55
N CYS A 151 -0.06 -4.07 -6.65
CA CYS A 151 -0.71 -2.79 -6.92
C CYS A 151 0.22 -1.58 -6.79
N ASP A 152 1.04 -1.51 -5.73
CA ASP A 152 1.85 -0.31 -5.47
C ASP A 152 3.17 -0.29 -6.24
N TRP A 153 3.68 -1.47 -6.63
CA TRP A 153 4.93 -1.56 -7.38
C TRP A 153 4.74 -2.05 -8.80
N TYR A 154 4.34 -3.31 -8.99
CA TYR A 154 4.39 -3.91 -10.32
C TYR A 154 3.51 -3.17 -11.34
N ILE A 155 2.27 -2.85 -10.99
CA ILE A 155 1.38 -2.07 -11.86
C ILE A 155 2.01 -0.73 -12.23
N GLU A 156 2.60 -0.02 -11.28
CA GLU A 156 3.21 1.29 -11.55
C GLU A 156 4.45 1.18 -12.45
N ILE A 157 5.25 0.13 -12.30
CA ILE A 157 6.38 -0.15 -13.17
C ILE A 157 5.90 -0.56 -14.57
N ALA A 158 4.93 -1.48 -14.65
CA ALA A 158 4.36 -1.95 -15.93
C ALA A 158 3.76 -0.81 -16.77
N LYS A 159 3.23 0.25 -16.13
CA LYS A 159 2.72 1.44 -16.83
C LYS A 159 3.77 2.09 -17.74
N ILE A 160 5.05 2.01 -17.41
CA ILE A 160 6.12 2.60 -18.23
C ILE A 160 6.12 1.95 -19.61
N ARG A 161 6.14 0.62 -19.66
CA ARG A 161 6.14 -0.17 -20.91
C ARG A 161 4.80 -0.08 -21.63
N LEU A 162 3.70 -0.15 -20.89
CA LEU A 162 2.36 -0.05 -21.47
C LEU A 162 2.09 1.32 -22.13
N GLN A 163 2.69 2.40 -21.62
CA GLN A 163 2.53 3.76 -22.14
C GLN A 163 3.52 4.07 -23.26
N SER A 164 4.76 3.55 -23.21
CA SER A 164 5.75 3.72 -24.28
C SER A 164 5.46 2.84 -25.49
N GLY A 165 4.80 1.69 -25.27
CA GLY A 165 4.60 0.64 -26.29
C GLY A 165 5.76 -0.36 -26.37
N GLU A 166 6.94 -0.02 -25.88
CA GLU A 166 8.10 -0.91 -25.90
C GLU A 166 7.95 -2.02 -24.86
N GLY A 167 7.96 -3.28 -25.31
CA GLY A 167 7.73 -4.45 -24.45
C GLY A 167 6.32 -4.55 -23.86
N ALA A 168 5.35 -3.79 -24.38
CA ALA A 168 3.99 -3.76 -23.86
C ALA A 168 3.29 -5.13 -23.91
N ASP A 169 3.53 -5.92 -24.92
CA ASP A 169 2.89 -7.24 -25.06
C ASP A 169 3.40 -8.24 -24.01
N THR A 170 4.70 -8.20 -23.71
CA THR A 170 5.28 -8.97 -22.59
C THR A 170 4.67 -8.52 -21.26
N ALA A 171 4.60 -7.21 -21.00
CA ALA A 171 4.00 -6.67 -19.78
C ALA A 171 2.52 -7.08 -19.64
N LYS A 172 1.72 -7.07 -20.72
CA LYS A 172 0.33 -7.54 -20.71
C LYS A 172 0.25 -9.03 -20.36
N ALA A 173 1.09 -9.87 -20.97
CA ALA A 173 1.10 -11.31 -20.70
C ALA A 173 1.43 -11.61 -19.23
N VAL A 174 2.45 -10.95 -18.67
CA VAL A 174 2.82 -11.12 -17.27
C VAL A 174 1.73 -10.58 -16.33
N LEU A 175 1.11 -9.43 -16.65
CA LEU A 175 -0.02 -8.90 -15.87
C LEU A 175 -1.19 -9.89 -15.82
N VAL A 176 -1.55 -10.51 -16.95
CA VAL A 176 -2.62 -11.51 -16.99
C VAL A 176 -2.26 -12.74 -16.16
N TYR A 177 -1.04 -13.25 -16.32
CA TYR A 177 -0.57 -14.40 -15.54
C TYR A 177 -0.65 -14.15 -14.04
N VAL A 178 -0.02 -13.06 -13.58
CA VAL A 178 0.03 -12.70 -12.16
C VAL A 178 -1.37 -12.42 -11.60
N LEU A 179 -2.20 -11.69 -12.33
CA LEU A 179 -3.57 -11.42 -11.90
C LEU A 179 -4.38 -12.72 -11.80
N THR A 180 -4.27 -13.63 -12.76
CA THR A 180 -4.95 -14.92 -12.74
C THR A 180 -4.57 -15.73 -11.50
N ASP A 181 -3.27 -15.81 -11.17
CA ASP A 181 -2.81 -16.54 -9.98
C ASP A 181 -3.28 -15.89 -8.69
N ILE A 182 -3.23 -14.55 -8.61
CA ILE A 182 -3.82 -13.80 -7.49
C ILE A 182 -5.29 -14.16 -7.28
N LEU A 183 -6.08 -14.14 -8.37
CA LEU A 183 -7.51 -14.43 -8.29
C LEU A 183 -7.77 -15.85 -7.80
N LYS A 184 -7.04 -16.84 -8.31
CA LYS A 184 -7.16 -18.24 -7.91
C LYS A 184 -6.80 -18.44 -6.43
N LEU A 185 -5.68 -17.87 -5.98
CA LEU A 185 -5.24 -17.96 -4.58
C LEU A 185 -6.20 -17.24 -3.61
N LEU A 186 -6.81 -16.15 -4.02
CA LEU A 186 -7.74 -15.36 -3.21
C LEU A 186 -9.17 -15.91 -3.21
N HIS A 187 -9.55 -16.69 -4.25
CA HIS A 187 -10.92 -17.15 -4.47
C HIS A 187 -11.56 -17.87 -3.25
N PRO A 188 -10.88 -18.72 -2.49
CA PRO A 188 -11.46 -19.35 -1.30
C PRO A 188 -11.96 -18.34 -0.25
N PHE A 189 -11.40 -17.14 -0.22
CA PHE A 189 -11.73 -16.08 0.74
C PHE A 189 -12.72 -15.06 0.19
N MET A 190 -12.59 -14.68 -1.09
CA MET A 190 -13.37 -13.65 -1.78
C MET A 190 -13.94 -14.16 -3.11
N PRO A 191 -14.89 -15.13 -3.08
CA PRO A 191 -15.30 -15.85 -4.28
C PRO A 191 -16.03 -14.98 -5.32
N PHE A 192 -16.76 -13.94 -4.90
CA PHE A 192 -17.60 -13.19 -5.84
C PHE A 192 -16.78 -12.24 -6.72
N ILE A 193 -15.93 -11.41 -6.12
CA ILE A 193 -15.11 -10.48 -6.88
C ILE A 193 -14.07 -11.19 -7.75
N THR A 194 -13.51 -12.31 -7.26
CA THR A 194 -12.50 -13.05 -8.01
C THR A 194 -13.11 -13.76 -9.21
N GLU A 195 -14.31 -14.33 -9.10
CA GLU A 195 -15.04 -14.90 -10.24
C GLU A 195 -15.37 -13.82 -11.26
N GLU A 196 -15.93 -12.68 -10.83
CA GLU A 196 -16.30 -11.58 -11.72
C GLU A 196 -15.10 -11.05 -12.53
N ILE A 197 -13.94 -10.90 -11.89
CA ILE A 197 -12.72 -10.47 -12.57
C ILE A 197 -12.19 -11.58 -13.49
N TYR A 198 -12.23 -12.85 -13.05
CA TYR A 198 -11.77 -13.98 -13.83
C TYR A 198 -12.53 -14.13 -15.13
N GLN A 199 -13.84 -13.94 -15.11
CA GLN A 199 -14.69 -13.97 -16.32
C GLN A 199 -14.41 -12.82 -17.29
N ALA A 200 -13.80 -11.73 -16.82
CA ALA A 200 -13.46 -10.57 -17.66
C ALA A 200 -12.05 -10.64 -18.30
N ILE A 201 -11.15 -11.48 -17.79
CA ILE A 201 -9.81 -11.67 -18.33
C ILE A 201 -9.76 -12.94 -19.18
N PRO A 202 -8.73 -13.15 -20.04
CA PRO A 202 -8.56 -14.43 -20.74
C PRO A 202 -8.45 -15.59 -19.76
N HIS A 203 -9.30 -16.61 -19.92
CA HIS A 203 -9.38 -17.78 -19.04
C HIS A 203 -9.65 -19.06 -19.84
N ASP A 204 -9.39 -20.21 -19.22
CA ASP A 204 -9.44 -21.53 -19.87
C ASP A 204 -10.55 -22.44 -19.32
N THR A 205 -11.23 -22.04 -18.25
CA THR A 205 -12.29 -22.81 -17.59
C THR A 205 -13.58 -21.99 -17.48
N GLU A 206 -14.71 -22.66 -17.42
CA GLU A 206 -16.04 -22.03 -17.28
C GLU A 206 -16.17 -21.19 -16.01
N SER A 207 -15.47 -21.58 -14.94
CA SER A 207 -15.44 -20.87 -13.66
C SER A 207 -14.05 -21.01 -13.04
N ILE A 208 -13.64 -20.01 -12.28
CA ILE A 208 -12.41 -20.05 -11.47
C ILE A 208 -12.42 -21.22 -10.48
N MET A 209 -13.60 -21.64 -9.99
CA MET A 209 -13.76 -22.74 -9.04
C MET A 209 -13.22 -24.08 -9.55
N ILE A 210 -13.30 -24.31 -10.87
CA ILE A 210 -12.84 -25.55 -11.49
C ILE A 210 -11.49 -25.41 -12.17
N SER A 211 -10.86 -24.23 -12.07
CA SER A 211 -9.52 -24.00 -12.56
C SER A 211 -8.46 -24.69 -11.70
N LYS A 212 -7.30 -24.95 -12.29
CA LYS A 212 -6.18 -25.51 -11.52
C LYS A 212 -5.68 -24.51 -10.49
N TRP A 213 -5.42 -25.01 -9.28
CA TRP A 213 -4.74 -24.27 -8.23
C TRP A 213 -3.31 -23.91 -8.68
N PRO A 214 -2.82 -22.69 -8.40
CA PRO A 214 -1.43 -22.32 -8.72
C PRO A 214 -0.43 -23.19 -7.95
N GLU A 215 0.53 -23.74 -8.65
CA GLU A 215 1.57 -24.58 -8.09
C GLU A 215 2.93 -23.87 -8.25
N TYR A 216 3.83 -24.13 -7.29
CA TYR A 216 5.20 -23.59 -7.36
C TYR A 216 5.96 -24.24 -8.51
N ASP A 217 6.50 -23.40 -9.40
CA ASP A 217 7.36 -23.80 -10.51
C ASP A 217 8.81 -23.33 -10.26
N PRO A 218 9.77 -24.25 -10.05
CA PRO A 218 11.18 -23.88 -9.84
C PRO A 218 11.78 -23.05 -10.99
N THR A 219 11.24 -23.14 -12.21
CA THR A 219 11.73 -22.39 -13.36
C THR A 219 11.35 -20.91 -13.33
N LEU A 220 10.39 -20.54 -12.48
CA LEU A 220 9.96 -19.15 -12.25
C LEU A 220 10.58 -18.57 -10.96
N SER A 221 11.70 -19.10 -10.49
CA SER A 221 12.44 -18.59 -9.35
C SER A 221 13.66 -17.79 -9.83
N PHE A 222 13.64 -16.47 -9.63
CA PHE A 222 14.63 -15.52 -10.14
C PHE A 222 15.26 -14.71 -9.00
N ALA A 223 16.06 -15.39 -8.16
CA ALA A 223 16.61 -14.80 -6.93
C ALA A 223 17.52 -13.60 -7.21
N ASP A 224 18.29 -13.63 -8.30
CA ASP A 224 19.21 -12.54 -8.65
C ASP A 224 18.44 -11.29 -9.08
N GLU A 225 17.37 -11.44 -9.87
CA GLU A 225 16.52 -10.35 -10.30
C GLU A 225 15.69 -9.80 -9.13
N GLU A 226 15.28 -10.65 -8.18
CA GLU A 226 14.67 -10.18 -6.94
C GLU A 226 15.62 -9.29 -6.14
N ALA A 227 16.87 -9.70 -5.97
CA ALA A 227 17.86 -8.93 -5.24
C ALA A 227 18.20 -7.60 -5.94
N GLN A 228 18.25 -7.59 -7.28
CA GLN A 228 18.46 -6.37 -8.06
C GLN A 228 17.28 -5.40 -7.94
N MET A 229 16.05 -5.89 -8.07
CA MET A 229 14.86 -5.06 -7.90
C MET A 229 14.74 -4.49 -6.49
N GLU A 230 15.13 -5.23 -5.46
CA GLU A 230 15.11 -4.73 -4.08
C GLU A 230 16.05 -3.54 -3.88
N LYS A 231 17.26 -3.55 -4.48
CA LYS A 231 18.19 -2.41 -4.46
C LYS A 231 17.55 -1.15 -5.06
N ILE A 232 16.90 -1.29 -6.22
CA ILE A 232 16.21 -0.19 -6.91
C ILE A 232 15.04 0.32 -6.06
N MET A 233 14.24 -0.59 -5.52
CA MET A 233 13.07 -0.26 -4.71
C MET A 233 13.46 0.43 -3.39
N ASP A 234 14.55 0.01 -2.75
CA ASP A 234 15.08 0.66 -1.55
C ASP A 234 15.53 2.09 -1.82
N ALA A 235 16.21 2.33 -2.94
CA ALA A 235 16.57 3.68 -3.35
C ALA A 235 15.33 4.55 -3.59
N ILE A 236 14.33 4.02 -4.30
CA ILE A 236 13.07 4.75 -4.54
C ILE A 236 12.34 5.06 -3.23
N ARG A 237 12.24 4.09 -2.29
CA ARG A 237 11.66 4.30 -0.96
C ARG A 237 12.39 5.39 -0.18
N ALA A 238 13.73 5.34 -0.17
CA ALA A 238 14.58 6.30 0.52
C ALA A 238 14.40 7.72 -0.02
N ILE A 239 14.35 7.88 -1.36
CA ILE A 239 14.07 9.17 -2.00
C ILE A 239 12.67 9.68 -1.63
N ARG A 240 11.63 8.82 -1.74
CA ARG A 240 10.25 9.20 -1.41
C ARG A 240 10.09 9.62 0.05
N ASN A 241 10.71 8.87 0.98
CA ASN A 241 10.68 9.20 2.40
C ASN A 241 11.36 10.55 2.66
N ARG A 242 12.53 10.78 2.06
CA ARG A 242 13.24 12.06 2.23
C ARG A 242 12.46 13.24 1.66
N ARG A 243 11.82 13.06 0.50
CA ARG A 243 10.95 14.08 -0.09
C ARG A 243 9.73 14.37 0.80
N ALA A 244 9.13 13.33 1.41
CA ALA A 244 8.01 13.49 2.34
C ALA A 244 8.42 14.24 3.62
N GLU A 245 9.57 13.91 4.22
CA GLU A 245 10.13 14.63 5.37
C GLU A 245 10.35 16.12 5.07
N MET A 246 10.75 16.44 3.84
CA MET A 246 10.95 17.81 3.37
C MET A 246 9.68 18.47 2.83
N ASN A 247 8.52 17.81 2.90
CA ASN A 247 7.23 18.28 2.38
C ASN A 247 7.26 18.65 0.89
N ILE A 248 8.04 17.92 0.07
CA ILE A 248 8.18 18.17 -1.36
C ILE A 248 7.05 17.47 -2.11
N PRO A 249 6.20 18.20 -2.86
CA PRO A 249 5.08 17.60 -3.57
C PRO A 249 5.58 16.72 -4.73
N PRO A 250 4.82 15.67 -5.11
CA PRO A 250 5.13 14.80 -6.25
C PRO A 250 5.30 15.53 -7.59
N SER A 251 4.59 16.64 -7.78
CA SER A 251 4.66 17.44 -9.00
C SER A 251 6.02 18.14 -9.21
N LYS A 252 6.79 18.34 -8.15
CA LYS A 252 8.11 18.95 -8.22
C LYS A 252 9.16 17.87 -8.47
N LYS A 253 9.57 17.70 -9.71
CA LYS A 253 10.62 16.76 -10.10
C LYS A 253 12.01 17.36 -9.83
N SER A 254 12.97 16.48 -9.51
CA SER A 254 14.37 16.85 -9.26
C SER A 254 15.32 15.87 -9.93
N LYS A 255 16.50 16.35 -10.31
CA LYS A 255 17.56 15.46 -10.75
C LYS A 255 18.04 14.61 -9.58
N VAL A 256 18.43 13.37 -9.85
CA VAL A 256 18.93 12.41 -8.86
C VAL A 256 20.27 11.88 -9.33
N TYR A 257 21.27 11.92 -8.46
CA TYR A 257 22.59 11.33 -8.70
C TYR A 257 22.72 10.10 -7.81
N VAL A 258 23.09 8.97 -8.39
CA VAL A 258 23.23 7.69 -7.70
C VAL A 258 24.67 7.22 -7.77
N GLU A 259 25.37 7.30 -6.64
CA GLU A 259 26.72 6.78 -6.45
C GLU A 259 26.63 5.34 -5.96
N THR A 260 27.11 4.37 -6.75
CA THR A 260 26.92 2.95 -6.46
C THR A 260 27.93 2.08 -7.20
N ALA A 261 28.27 0.94 -6.61
CA ALA A 261 29.03 -0.12 -7.27
C ALA A 261 28.16 -1.02 -8.18
N PHE A 262 26.83 -0.80 -8.22
CA PHE A 262 25.87 -1.59 -8.99
C PHE A 262 25.31 -0.78 -10.15
N SER A 263 26.17 -0.09 -10.91
CA SER A 263 25.77 0.86 -11.95
C SER A 263 24.82 0.26 -12.98
N ASP A 264 25.06 -0.99 -13.41
CA ASP A 264 24.20 -1.67 -14.39
C ASP A 264 22.78 -1.90 -13.86
N VAL A 265 22.62 -2.27 -12.59
CA VAL A 265 21.33 -2.49 -11.93
C VAL A 265 20.54 -1.18 -11.86
N PHE A 266 21.19 -0.11 -11.41
CA PHE A 266 20.53 1.20 -11.30
C PHE A 266 20.25 1.84 -12.66
N ALA A 267 21.05 1.52 -13.70
CA ALA A 267 20.77 1.95 -15.07
C ALA A 267 19.44 1.40 -15.57
N VAL A 268 19.18 0.11 -15.36
CA VAL A 268 17.86 -0.51 -15.65
C VAL A 268 16.75 0.15 -14.82
N GLY A 269 17.01 0.45 -13.54
CA GLY A 269 16.06 1.09 -12.63
C GLY A 269 15.82 2.58 -12.87
N SER A 270 16.54 3.24 -13.79
CA SER A 270 16.47 4.69 -13.96
C SER A 270 15.07 5.19 -14.30
N GLU A 271 14.37 4.51 -15.22
CA GLU A 271 12.99 4.86 -15.59
C GLU A 271 12.00 4.62 -14.44
N PHE A 272 12.26 3.60 -13.60
CA PHE A 272 11.46 3.36 -12.40
C PHE A 272 11.63 4.50 -11.39
N MET A 273 12.87 4.98 -11.20
CA MET A 273 13.15 6.13 -10.34
C MET A 273 12.55 7.42 -10.89
N LYS A 274 12.60 7.67 -12.21
CA LYS A 274 11.95 8.84 -12.84
C LYS A 274 10.45 8.84 -12.56
N ARG A 275 9.81 7.68 -12.66
CA ARG A 275 8.37 7.56 -12.44
C ARG A 275 7.99 7.56 -10.95
N LEU A 276 8.63 6.70 -10.15
CA LEU A 276 8.19 6.38 -8.80
C LEU A 276 8.83 7.26 -7.73
N ALA A 277 10.04 7.79 -7.97
CA ALA A 277 10.71 8.72 -7.07
C ALA A 277 10.60 10.19 -7.52
N TYR A 278 9.83 10.44 -8.59
CA TYR A 278 9.61 11.78 -9.17
C TYR A 278 10.93 12.45 -9.58
N ALA A 279 11.88 11.67 -10.12
CA ALA A 279 13.08 12.21 -10.70
C ALA A 279 12.80 12.82 -12.08
N SER A 280 13.43 13.96 -12.38
CA SER A 280 13.43 14.54 -13.72
C SER A 280 14.43 13.82 -14.61
N ASP A 281 15.57 13.44 -14.02
CA ASP A 281 16.63 12.68 -14.63
C ASP A 281 17.40 11.90 -13.56
N VAL A 282 18.09 10.82 -13.95
CA VAL A 282 18.92 9.98 -13.07
C VAL A 282 20.29 9.81 -13.67
N GLU A 283 21.30 10.26 -12.96
CA GLU A 283 22.71 10.10 -13.34
C GLU A 283 23.40 9.11 -12.38
N ILE A 284 24.08 8.12 -12.92
CA ILE A 284 24.65 7.00 -12.17
C ILE A 284 26.15 6.95 -12.41
N ALA A 285 26.92 6.85 -11.34
CA ALA A 285 28.39 6.71 -11.40
C ALA A 285 28.93 5.99 -10.17
N ASP A 286 30.17 5.51 -10.25
CA ASP A 286 30.87 4.90 -9.11
C ASP A 286 31.24 5.94 -8.04
N ALA A 287 31.46 7.18 -8.46
CA ALA A 287 31.70 8.32 -7.57
C ALA A 287 31.33 9.63 -8.29
N PHE A 288 30.87 10.61 -7.55
CA PHE A 288 30.69 11.98 -8.02
C PHE A 288 31.68 12.92 -7.36
N GLY A 289 32.09 13.97 -8.11
CA GLY A 289 32.82 15.09 -7.56
C GLY A 289 31.94 15.97 -6.67
N ASP A 290 32.32 17.25 -6.51
CA ASP A 290 31.52 18.22 -5.78
C ASP A 290 30.20 18.51 -6.53
N LEU A 291 29.08 18.10 -5.96
CA LEU A 291 27.74 18.33 -6.47
C LEU A 291 27.09 19.60 -5.86
N GLY A 292 27.85 20.38 -5.09
CA GLY A 292 27.34 21.58 -4.41
C GLY A 292 26.31 21.25 -3.32
N ASN A 293 25.32 22.13 -3.16
CA ASN A 293 24.29 21.95 -2.13
C ASN A 293 23.31 20.84 -2.50
N THR A 294 23.49 19.65 -1.94
CA THR A 294 22.63 18.48 -2.15
C THR A 294 22.11 17.92 -0.85
N VAL A 295 20.95 17.29 -0.93
CA VAL A 295 20.46 16.37 0.10
C VAL A 295 21.06 15.02 -0.17
N THR A 296 21.80 14.47 0.82
CA THR A 296 22.37 13.13 0.74
C THR A 296 21.47 12.10 1.41
N ILE A 297 21.23 10.99 0.74
CA ILE A 297 20.51 9.82 1.21
C ILE A 297 21.42 8.63 1.09
N VAL A 298 21.53 7.81 2.13
CA VAL A 298 22.39 6.62 2.15
C VAL A 298 21.50 5.39 2.30
N THR A 299 21.64 4.45 1.38
CA THR A 299 21.09 3.10 1.46
C THR A 299 22.21 2.08 1.62
N ASN A 300 21.89 0.80 1.69
CA ASN A 300 22.92 -0.24 1.77
C ASN A 300 23.76 -0.34 0.48
N ASP A 301 23.15 -0.03 -0.67
CA ASP A 301 23.72 -0.28 -1.99
C ASP A 301 24.05 1.00 -2.78
N ALA A 302 23.67 2.18 -2.29
CA ALA A 302 23.90 3.45 -2.97
C ALA A 302 23.95 4.65 -2.03
N LYS A 303 24.69 5.68 -2.44
CA LYS A 303 24.51 7.05 -1.97
C LYS A 303 23.81 7.87 -3.03
N ILE A 304 22.79 8.59 -2.63
CA ILE A 304 21.92 9.31 -3.53
C ILE A 304 21.99 10.78 -3.16
N TYR A 305 22.19 11.63 -4.17
CA TYR A 305 22.26 13.07 -3.98
C TYR A 305 21.16 13.75 -4.81
N ILE A 306 20.44 14.68 -4.18
CA ILE A 306 19.38 15.46 -4.81
C ILE A 306 19.70 16.95 -4.63
N PRO A 307 19.86 17.74 -5.70
CA PRO A 307 20.14 19.17 -5.61
C PRO A 307 19.05 19.90 -4.83
N LEU A 308 19.43 20.69 -3.83
CA LEU A 308 18.51 21.45 -2.99
C LEU A 308 17.74 22.49 -3.80
N GLY A 309 18.36 23.13 -4.80
CA GLY A 309 17.73 24.09 -5.68
C GLY A 309 16.55 23.52 -6.47
N ASP A 310 16.59 22.22 -6.78
CA ASP A 310 15.49 21.54 -7.45
C ASP A 310 14.33 21.21 -6.49
N LEU A 311 14.60 21.09 -5.19
CA LEU A 311 13.65 20.63 -4.19
C LEU A 311 12.88 21.79 -3.52
N VAL A 312 13.54 22.91 -3.29
CA VAL A 312 12.95 24.02 -2.56
C VAL A 312 12.88 25.23 -3.51
N ASP A 313 11.68 25.74 -3.76
CA ASP A 313 11.50 27.07 -4.29
C ASP A 313 11.58 28.05 -3.11
N PHE A 314 12.80 28.50 -2.80
CA PHE A 314 13.07 29.38 -1.68
C PHE A 314 12.22 30.66 -1.74
N GLU A 315 11.93 31.20 -2.93
CA GLU A 315 11.09 32.40 -3.06
C GLU A 315 9.61 32.11 -2.79
N ALA A 316 9.08 31.01 -3.33
CA ALA A 316 7.69 30.62 -3.10
C ALA A 316 7.46 30.22 -1.64
N GLU A 317 8.40 29.52 -1.02
CA GLU A 317 8.32 29.13 0.39
C GLU A 317 8.47 30.34 1.32
N ALA A 318 9.39 31.25 1.02
CA ALA A 318 9.51 32.51 1.76
C ALA A 318 8.22 33.34 1.69
N LYS A 319 7.60 33.46 0.50
CA LYS A 319 6.30 34.14 0.33
C LYS A 319 5.18 33.43 1.11
N ARG A 320 5.16 32.10 1.12
CA ARG A 320 4.18 31.31 1.88
C ARG A 320 4.32 31.55 3.38
N LEU A 321 5.55 31.45 3.90
CA LEU A 321 5.85 31.67 5.31
C LEU A 321 5.58 33.12 5.73
N GLN A 322 5.89 34.11 4.89
CA GLN A 322 5.56 35.51 5.13
C GLN A 322 4.05 35.74 5.22
N LYS A 323 3.27 35.11 4.34
CA LYS A 323 1.81 35.19 4.36
C LYS A 323 1.22 34.55 5.62
N GLU A 324 1.75 33.39 6.03
CA GLU A 324 1.31 32.72 7.25
C GLU A 324 1.71 33.51 8.50
N LEU A 325 2.89 34.13 8.49
CA LEU A 325 3.36 34.99 9.57
C LEU A 325 2.45 36.20 9.74
N ALA A 326 2.17 36.92 8.63
CA ALA A 326 1.28 38.08 8.66
C ALA A 326 -0.13 37.74 9.18
N ALA A 327 -0.69 36.61 8.73
CA ALA A 327 -1.99 36.14 9.23
C ALA A 327 -1.98 35.77 10.72
N ALA A 328 -0.90 35.14 11.20
CA ALA A 328 -0.76 34.80 12.60
C ALA A 328 -0.58 36.05 13.49
N GLU A 329 0.20 37.04 13.03
CA GLU A 329 0.40 38.33 13.70
C GLU A 329 -0.90 39.16 13.77
N GLU A 330 -1.67 39.21 12.67
CA GLU A 330 -2.99 39.86 12.64
C GLU A 330 -3.96 39.21 13.63
N LYS A 331 -4.01 37.88 13.67
CA LYS A 331 -4.87 37.14 14.60
C LYS A 331 -4.45 37.33 16.05
N LEU A 332 -3.15 37.33 16.34
CA LEU A 332 -2.62 37.61 17.67
C LEU A 332 -2.96 39.04 18.12
N ALA A 333 -2.79 40.03 17.26
CA ALA A 333 -3.13 41.43 17.55
C ALA A 333 -4.63 41.58 17.85
N PHE A 334 -5.50 40.87 17.11
CA PHE A 334 -6.94 40.88 17.38
C PHE A 334 -7.29 40.26 18.75
N ILE A 335 -6.65 39.15 19.12
CA ILE A 335 -6.87 38.49 20.42
C ILE A 335 -6.35 39.36 21.55
N ASN A 336 -5.16 39.94 21.42
CA ASN A 336 -4.58 40.83 22.42
C ASN A 336 -5.48 42.07 22.62
N LYS A 337 -5.98 42.70 21.55
CA LYS A 337 -6.93 43.81 21.65
C LYS A 337 -8.20 43.46 22.44
N LYS A 338 -8.67 42.19 22.32
CA LYS A 338 -9.78 41.69 23.15
C LYS A 338 -9.40 41.54 24.61
N LEU A 339 -8.20 40.98 24.89
CA LEU A 339 -7.70 40.72 26.25
C LEU A 339 -7.31 42.03 26.96
N ASP A 340 -6.92 43.07 26.22
CA ASP A 340 -6.63 44.42 26.75
C ASP A 340 -7.89 45.23 27.06
N ASN A 341 -9.07 44.77 26.58
CA ASN A 341 -10.32 45.46 26.84
C ASN A 341 -10.91 45.05 28.21
N PRO A 342 -10.92 45.92 29.25
CA PRO A 342 -11.47 45.60 30.54
C PRO A 342 -12.96 45.20 30.50
N GLY A 343 -13.70 45.76 29.53
CA GLY A 343 -15.11 45.42 29.34
C GLY A 343 -15.34 43.98 28.88
N PHE A 344 -14.38 43.41 28.16
CA PHE A 344 -14.42 42.00 27.76
C PHE A 344 -13.95 41.10 28.92
N VAL A 345 -12.80 41.38 29.48
CA VAL A 345 -12.19 40.53 30.53
C VAL A 345 -13.07 40.44 31.78
N ASN A 346 -13.76 41.51 32.15
CA ASN A 346 -14.60 41.54 33.37
C ASN A 346 -16.06 41.03 33.13
N LYS A 347 -16.50 40.92 31.87
CA LYS A 347 -17.90 40.52 31.55
C LYS A 347 -18.00 39.16 30.88
N ALA A 348 -16.94 38.69 30.23
CA ALA A 348 -16.97 37.38 29.58
C ALA A 348 -16.78 36.24 30.58
N PRO A 349 -17.33 35.03 30.30
CA PRO A 349 -17.09 33.86 31.14
C PRO A 349 -15.59 33.56 31.21
N GLU A 350 -15.09 33.23 32.42
CA GLU A 350 -13.67 32.97 32.72
C GLU A 350 -13.05 31.95 31.73
N LYS A 351 -13.82 30.90 31.37
CA LYS A 351 -13.42 29.91 30.37
C LYS A 351 -13.11 30.51 28.99
N VAL A 352 -13.86 31.53 28.57
CA VAL A 352 -13.65 32.20 27.29
C VAL A 352 -12.41 33.09 27.32
N VAL A 353 -12.19 33.79 28.42
CA VAL A 353 -10.98 34.61 28.67
C VAL A 353 -9.74 33.70 28.65
N GLN A 354 -9.79 32.57 29.37
CA GLN A 354 -8.69 31.60 29.40
C GLN A 354 -8.41 31.00 28.00
N GLN A 355 -9.43 30.63 27.25
CA GLN A 355 -9.26 30.16 25.85
C GLN A 355 -8.54 31.19 24.97
N ASN A 356 -8.87 32.46 25.07
CA ASN A 356 -8.18 33.51 24.32
C ASN A 356 -6.72 33.68 24.76
N ARG A 357 -6.40 33.52 26.05
CA ARG A 357 -5.02 33.53 26.54
C ARG A 357 -4.20 32.38 26.03
N ASP A 358 -4.78 31.15 26.04
CA ASP A 358 -4.14 29.95 25.55
C ASP A 358 -3.91 30.03 24.03
N GLU A 359 -4.87 30.62 23.29
CA GLU A 359 -4.74 30.83 21.85
C GLU A 359 -3.68 31.90 21.52
N ALA A 360 -3.58 32.97 22.33
CA ALA A 360 -2.53 33.98 22.20
C ALA A 360 -1.14 33.38 22.44
N ALA A 361 -0.99 32.52 23.45
CA ALA A 361 0.28 31.83 23.74
C ALA A 361 0.70 30.92 22.56
N LYS A 362 -0.22 30.12 22.03
CA LYS A 362 0.04 29.25 20.87
C LYS A 362 0.41 30.04 19.62
N LEU A 363 -0.25 31.16 19.37
CA LEU A 363 0.07 32.04 18.24
C LEU A 363 1.44 32.69 18.40
N THR A 364 1.82 33.07 19.61
CA THR A 364 3.14 33.63 19.90
C THR A 364 4.25 32.63 19.60
N GLU A 365 4.07 31.37 20.03
CA GLU A 365 5.00 30.28 19.71
C GLU A 365 5.06 30.00 18.21
N LYS A 366 3.91 29.96 17.54
CA LYS A 366 3.83 29.78 16.08
C LYS A 366 4.57 30.89 15.33
N ILE A 367 4.42 32.15 15.74
CA ILE A 367 5.11 33.32 15.15
C ILE A 367 6.62 33.20 15.31
N ALA A 368 7.10 32.79 16.49
CA ALA A 368 8.52 32.57 16.72
C ALA A 368 9.09 31.47 15.81
N ASN A 369 8.38 30.36 15.66
CA ASN A 369 8.78 29.26 14.78
C ASN A 369 8.79 29.68 13.29
N LEU A 370 7.79 30.45 12.83
CA LEU A 370 7.73 30.97 11.46
C LEU A 370 8.87 31.95 11.16
N ARG A 371 9.23 32.82 12.08
CA ARG A 371 10.37 33.73 11.96
C ARG A 371 11.69 32.98 11.89
N SER A 372 11.91 32.00 12.78
CA SER A 372 13.10 31.14 12.72
C SER A 372 13.20 30.39 11.40
N SER A 373 12.08 29.91 10.87
CA SER A 373 12.04 29.23 9.57
C SER A 373 12.41 30.16 8.40
N LEU A 374 11.94 31.41 8.44
CA LEU A 374 12.30 32.44 7.44
C LEU A 374 13.79 32.83 7.52
N GLU A 375 14.36 32.96 8.70
CA GLU A 375 15.81 33.22 8.89
C GLU A 375 16.68 32.07 8.35
N ASN A 376 16.22 30.84 8.51
CA ASN A 376 16.95 29.66 8.03
C ASN A 376 16.86 29.47 6.50
N LEU A 377 15.79 29.99 5.85
CA LEU A 377 15.67 30.01 4.39
C LEU A 377 16.56 31.05 3.71
N GLY A 378 17.01 32.07 4.44
CA GLY A 378 17.86 33.13 3.93
C GLY A 378 19.38 32.89 4.09
N LYS A 379 19.75 31.76 4.66
CA LYS A 379 21.14 31.28 4.79
C LYS A 379 21.43 30.18 3.81
#